data_8c9612d8cce7f98cb3bf8a4a274e1159
#
_entry.id   8c9612d8cce7f98cb3bf8a4a274e1159
#
_cell.length_a   1.000
_cell.length_b   1.000
_cell.length_c   1.000
_cell.angle_alpha   90.00
_cell.angle_beta   90.00
_cell.angle_gamma   90.00
#
_symmetry.space_group_name_H-M   'P 1'
#
loop_
_entity.id
_entity.type
_entity.pdbx_description
1 polymer ?
#
loop_
_entity_poly.entity_id
_entity_poly.type
_entity_poly.pdbx_seq_one_letter_code
_entity_poly.pdbx_strand_id
1 'polypeptide(L)'
;MSKGYSGLFNGTKGSNHNSQTAINTATIDDNLPLVTPKYPLNSYGNFGEKGKNVRVIKSTNPIATSQDFYNKIIPGAKLEILANGKGTKATFPDGTVVVHRITTSTPNSPAVSINIKSNNSKIKSQKIHFIKKGTHND
;
A
#
# COMPACT_ATOMS: atom_id res chain seq x y z
N MET A 1 -1.82 4.28 19.32
CA MET A 1 -2.08 4.35 18.50
C MET A 1 -2.10 4.50 18.04
N SER A 2 -2.43 4.24 18.45
CA SER A 2 -2.66 4.18 17.57
C SER A 2 -2.53 4.06 17.43
N LYS A 3 -2.41 3.84 17.58
CA LYS A 3 -2.58 3.78 17.03
C LYS A 3 -2.52 3.44 16.68
N GLY A 4 -2.85 3.11 17.55
CA GLY A 4 -2.94 2.94 16.78
C GLY A 4 -3.10 2.55 16.78
N TYR A 5 -3.13 2.52 17.13
CA TYR A 5 -3.52 2.28 16.71
C TYR A 5 -3.60 2.35 16.82
N SER A 6 -3.77 2.28 17.42
CA SER A 6 -4.11 2.59 17.14
C SER A 6 -4.16 2.75 17.15
N GLY A 7 -4.47 2.41 17.90
CA GLY A 7 -4.47 2.86 17.45
C GLY A 7 -4.48 2.95 17.50
N LEU A 8 -4.50 2.89 17.93
CA LEU A 8 -4.67 3.19 17.59
C LEU A 8 -4.61 3.52 17.82
N PHE A 9 -4.81 3.55 18.22
CA PHE A 9 -5.03 4.08 17.91
C PHE A 9 -4.81 4.57 18.29
N ASN A 10 -4.71 4.82 18.98
CA ASN A 10 -4.76 5.61 18.77
C ASN A 10 -4.53 6.14 19.06
N GLY A 11 -4.60 6.03 19.53
CA GLY A 11 -4.31 6.93 19.33
C GLY A 11 -4.18 7.44 19.65
N THR A 12 -4.10 7.23 19.72
CA THR A 12 -4.07 8.12 19.65
C THR A 12 -4.31 8.75 20.00
N LYS A 13 -4.32 9.08 20.65
CA LYS A 13 -4.68 9.82 20.74
C LYS A 13 -5.55 10.11 21.07
N GLY A 14 -6.01 10.19 21.73
CA GLY A 14 -6.83 10.42 21.87
C GLY A 14 -7.71 10.49 21.82
N SER A 15 -8.07 10.21 22.11
CA SER A 15 -9.01 10.11 22.02
C SER A 15 -9.93 9.99 21.81
N ASN A 16 -10.46 9.89 22.10
CA ASN A 16 -11.42 9.51 21.72
C ASN A 16 -12.42 9.85 21.33
N HIS A 17 -12.67 10.12 21.21
CA HIS A 17 -13.54 10.12 20.53
C HIS A 17 -14.00 10.50 19.54
N ASN A 18 -14.13 10.83 19.36
CA ASN A 18 -14.45 11.06 18.22
C ASN A 18 -13.67 10.74 16.99
N SER A 19 -13.20 9.92 16.77
CA SER A 19 -12.36 9.35 15.75
C SER A 19 -13.10 8.90 14.52
N GLN A 20 -14.38 8.90 14.55
CA GLN A 20 -15.25 8.56 13.43
C GLN A 20 -15.02 9.52 12.25
N THR A 21 -14.95 10.81 12.53
CA THR A 21 -14.69 11.80 11.50
C THR A 21 -13.32 11.59 10.86
N ALA A 22 -12.30 11.29 11.68
CA ALA A 22 -10.96 11.07 11.17
C ALA A 22 -10.92 9.85 10.20
N ILE A 23 -11.66 8.79 10.53
CA ILE A 23 -11.72 7.60 9.66
C ILE A 23 -12.38 7.96 8.33
N ASN A 24 -13.46 8.77 8.37
CA ASN A 24 -14.20 9.13 7.16
C ASN A 24 -13.42 10.06 6.23
N THR A 25 -12.35 10.69 6.72
CA THR A 25 -11.51 11.58 5.93
C THR A 25 -10.14 11.00 5.65
N ALA A 26 -9.91 9.73 6.02
CA ALA A 26 -8.61 9.10 5.80
C ALA A 26 -8.28 9.04 4.30
N THR A 27 -7.02 9.30 3.98
CA THR A 27 -6.52 9.22 2.62
C THR A 27 -5.27 8.35 2.58
N ILE A 28 -4.94 7.87 1.39
CA ILE A 28 -3.71 7.09 1.20
C ILE A 28 -2.48 7.93 1.53
N ASP A 29 -2.52 9.22 1.25
CA ASP A 29 -1.39 10.12 1.52
C ASP A 29 -1.09 10.23 3.02
N ASP A 30 -2.09 10.05 3.87
CA ASP A 30 -1.88 10.06 5.32
C ASP A 30 -0.89 8.99 5.76
N ASN A 31 -0.72 7.95 4.96
CA ASN A 31 0.15 6.82 5.29
C ASN A 31 1.57 6.97 4.74
N LEU A 32 1.86 8.04 4.00
CA LEU A 32 3.21 8.26 3.48
C LEU A 32 4.28 8.25 4.57
N PRO A 33 4.07 8.88 5.74
CA PRO A 33 5.09 8.79 6.80
C PRO A 33 5.38 7.38 7.28
N LEU A 34 4.43 6.45 7.12
CA LEU A 34 4.63 5.04 7.49
C LEU A 34 5.39 4.27 6.40
N VAL A 35 5.19 4.65 5.15
CA VAL A 35 5.70 3.92 3.99
C VAL A 35 7.08 4.39 3.57
N THR A 36 7.27 5.72 3.49
CA THR A 36 8.45 6.29 2.83
C THR A 36 9.77 6.05 3.54
N PRO A 37 9.84 5.83 4.86
CA PRO A 37 11.13 5.47 5.45
C PRO A 37 11.74 4.21 4.87
N LYS A 38 10.91 3.29 4.39
CA LYS A 38 11.39 2.03 3.82
C LYS A 38 11.19 1.96 2.31
N TYR A 39 10.13 2.55 1.80
CA TYR A 39 9.78 2.52 0.37
C TYR A 39 9.62 3.96 -0.13
N PRO A 40 10.71 4.60 -0.55
CA PRO A 40 10.66 6.01 -0.93
C PRO A 40 9.74 6.28 -2.11
N LEU A 41 9.06 7.42 -2.06
CA LEU A 41 8.25 7.91 -3.16
C LEU A 41 9.08 8.95 -3.91
N ASN A 42 9.21 8.79 -5.23
CA ASN A 42 9.99 9.75 -6.01
C ASN A 42 9.17 11.01 -6.32
N SER A 43 9.80 11.99 -6.94
CA SER A 43 9.17 13.27 -7.23
C SER A 43 8.02 13.16 -8.23
N TYR A 44 7.94 12.06 -8.97
CA TYR A 44 6.85 11.81 -9.92
C TYR A 44 5.67 11.08 -9.30
N GLY A 45 5.76 10.72 -8.03
CA GLY A 45 4.68 10.01 -7.33
C GLY A 45 4.73 8.49 -7.50
N ASN A 46 5.89 7.95 -7.83
CA ASN A 46 6.07 6.51 -8.04
C ASN A 46 6.96 5.87 -6.97
N PHE A 47 6.62 4.65 -6.62
CA PHE A 47 7.44 3.79 -5.77
C PHE A 47 8.34 2.92 -6.64
N GLY A 48 9.46 2.48 -6.09
CA GLY A 48 10.33 1.51 -6.74
C GLY A 48 11.01 2.01 -7.99
N GLU A 49 11.42 1.07 -8.82
CA GLU A 49 12.13 1.34 -10.06
C GLU A 49 11.19 1.20 -11.25
N LYS A 50 11.54 1.85 -12.37
CA LYS A 50 10.75 1.74 -13.58
C LYS A 50 10.93 0.35 -14.19
N GLY A 51 9.81 -0.32 -14.48
CA GLY A 51 9.78 -1.54 -15.26
C GLY A 51 8.98 -1.32 -16.52
N LYS A 52 8.70 -2.39 -17.25
CA LYS A 52 7.89 -2.32 -18.47
C LYS A 52 6.42 -2.25 -18.08
N ASN A 53 5.84 -1.04 -18.19
CA ASN A 53 4.43 -0.78 -17.85
C ASN A 53 4.08 -1.03 -16.39
N VAL A 54 5.09 -1.19 -15.53
CA VAL A 54 4.89 -1.42 -14.10
C VAL A 54 6.03 -0.76 -13.32
N ARG A 55 5.87 -0.69 -11.99
CA ARG A 55 6.95 -0.35 -11.09
C ARG A 55 7.52 -1.65 -10.54
N VAL A 56 8.74 -1.61 -10.05
CA VAL A 56 9.43 -2.81 -9.55
C VAL A 56 10.10 -2.50 -8.22
N ILE A 57 9.86 -3.34 -7.23
CA ILE A 57 10.62 -3.34 -5.97
C ILE A 57 11.26 -4.71 -5.84
N LYS A 58 12.59 -4.72 -5.70
CA LYS A 58 13.35 -5.96 -5.57
C LYS A 58 13.50 -6.32 -4.10
N SER A 59 13.41 -7.61 -3.80
CA SER A 59 13.45 -8.09 -2.42
C SER A 59 13.99 -9.51 -2.37
N THR A 60 14.63 -9.86 -1.25
CA THR A 60 15.01 -11.24 -1.00
C THR A 60 13.81 -12.12 -0.70
N ASN A 61 12.68 -11.52 -0.30
CA ASN A 61 11.44 -12.24 -0.04
C ASN A 61 10.27 -11.39 -0.56
N PRO A 62 9.95 -11.51 -1.87
CA PRO A 62 8.93 -10.66 -2.48
C PRO A 62 7.56 -10.73 -1.82
N ILE A 63 7.12 -11.93 -1.41
CA ILE A 63 5.81 -12.07 -0.77
C ILE A 63 5.76 -11.31 0.55
N ALA A 64 6.77 -11.48 1.39
CA ALA A 64 6.81 -10.79 2.68
C ALA A 64 6.93 -9.27 2.49
N THR A 65 7.73 -8.84 1.52
CA THR A 65 7.93 -7.41 1.27
C THR A 65 6.67 -6.76 0.72
N SER A 66 5.97 -7.43 -0.19
CA SER A 66 4.71 -6.90 -0.72
C SER A 66 3.66 -6.77 0.38
N GLN A 67 3.62 -7.73 1.29
CA GLN A 67 2.70 -7.68 2.43
C GLN A 67 3.05 -6.52 3.37
N ASP A 68 4.35 -6.33 3.62
CA ASP A 68 4.82 -5.24 4.48
C ASP A 68 4.47 -3.87 3.87
N PHE A 69 4.73 -3.71 2.58
CA PHE A 69 4.37 -2.48 1.86
C PHE A 69 2.87 -2.22 1.96
N TYR A 70 2.09 -3.24 1.65
CA TYR A 70 0.63 -3.14 1.67
C TYR A 70 0.13 -2.74 3.07
N ASN A 71 0.64 -3.41 4.11
CA ASN A 71 0.22 -3.14 5.48
C ASN A 71 0.53 -1.70 5.90
N LYS A 72 1.57 -1.11 5.34
CA LYS A 72 1.96 0.28 5.67
C LYS A 72 1.16 1.32 4.89
N ILE A 73 0.66 0.96 3.70
CA ILE A 73 0.00 1.95 2.83
C ILE A 73 -1.52 2.02 3.05
N ILE A 74 -2.13 1.01 3.66
CA ILE A 74 -3.59 0.90 3.71
C ILE A 74 -4.29 1.36 5.00
N PRO A 75 -3.63 1.75 6.10
CA PRO A 75 -4.39 2.22 7.28
C PRO A 75 -5.43 3.26 6.91
N GLY A 76 -6.63 3.12 7.47
CA GLY A 76 -7.76 3.99 7.18
C GLY A 76 -8.66 3.51 6.05
N ALA A 77 -8.26 2.48 5.33
CA ALA A 77 -9.05 1.91 4.25
C ALA A 77 -9.90 0.74 4.75
N LYS A 78 -10.99 0.48 4.04
CA LYS A 78 -11.85 -0.67 4.31
C LYS A 78 -11.31 -1.86 3.54
N LEU A 79 -11.13 -3.00 4.23
CA LEU A 79 -10.55 -4.19 3.63
C LEU A 79 -11.61 -5.18 3.18
N GLU A 80 -11.35 -5.82 2.03
CA GLU A 80 -12.17 -6.90 1.49
C GLU A 80 -11.25 -7.99 0.97
N ILE A 81 -11.68 -9.25 1.09
CA ILE A 81 -10.93 -10.37 0.53
C ILE A 81 -11.38 -10.57 -0.91
N LEU A 82 -10.42 -10.71 -1.83
CA LEU A 82 -10.72 -10.94 -3.23
C LEU A 82 -11.30 -12.34 -3.44
N ALA A 83 -12.12 -12.48 -4.46
CA ALA A 83 -12.67 -13.77 -4.85
C ALA A 83 -11.52 -14.78 -5.07
N ASN A 84 -11.74 -16.02 -4.68
CA ASN A 84 -10.77 -17.11 -4.79
C ASN A 84 -9.57 -16.96 -3.86
N GLY A 85 -9.63 -16.04 -2.88
CA GLY A 85 -8.57 -15.90 -1.89
C GLY A 85 -7.22 -15.47 -2.46
N LYS A 86 -7.20 -14.82 -3.63
CA LYS A 86 -5.96 -14.46 -4.31
C LYS A 86 -5.34 -13.16 -3.81
N GLY A 87 -5.99 -12.51 -2.86
CA GLY A 87 -5.47 -11.28 -2.30
C GLY A 87 -6.52 -10.49 -1.58
N THR A 88 -6.24 -9.22 -1.35
CA THR A 88 -7.14 -8.32 -0.63
C THR A 88 -7.22 -6.98 -1.35
N LYS A 89 -8.30 -6.27 -1.05
CA LYS A 89 -8.58 -4.95 -1.63
C LYS A 89 -8.86 -3.99 -0.48
N ALA A 90 -8.23 -2.83 -0.53
CA ALA A 90 -8.42 -1.79 0.46
C ALA A 90 -9.00 -0.56 -0.24
N THR A 91 -10.12 -0.03 0.26
CA THR A 91 -10.80 1.12 -0.33
C THR A 91 -10.83 2.26 0.67
N PHE A 92 -10.28 3.41 0.28
CA PHE A 92 -10.30 4.62 1.09
C PHE A 92 -11.61 5.37 0.89
N PRO A 93 -11.96 6.28 1.84
CA PRO A 93 -13.22 7.04 1.72
C PRO A 93 -13.34 7.85 0.43
N ASP A 94 -12.22 8.30 -0.16
CA ASP A 94 -12.25 9.07 -1.42
C ASP A 94 -12.38 8.19 -2.66
N GLY A 95 -12.47 6.87 -2.47
CA GLY A 95 -12.59 5.94 -3.59
C GLY A 95 -11.27 5.36 -4.08
N THR A 96 -10.14 5.84 -3.56
CA THR A 96 -8.83 5.28 -3.88
C THR A 96 -8.78 3.82 -3.44
N VAL A 97 -8.27 2.95 -4.31
CA VAL A 97 -8.24 1.51 -4.08
C VAL A 97 -6.82 0.98 -4.18
N VAL A 98 -6.45 0.14 -3.22
CA VAL A 98 -5.16 -0.56 -3.24
C VAL A 98 -5.45 -2.06 -3.19
N VAL A 99 -4.91 -2.80 -4.15
CA VAL A 99 -5.11 -4.24 -4.24
C VAL A 99 -3.78 -4.94 -4.07
N HIS A 100 -3.73 -5.92 -3.17
CA HIS A 100 -2.56 -6.79 -2.99
C HIS A 100 -2.89 -8.17 -3.53
N ARG A 101 -2.11 -8.63 -4.51
CA ARG A 101 -2.23 -9.96 -5.08
C ARG A 101 -0.96 -10.74 -4.75
N ILE A 102 -1.14 -11.87 -4.07
CA ILE A 102 -0.02 -12.72 -3.68
C ILE A 102 0.48 -13.48 -4.90
N THR A 103 -0.44 -13.89 -5.78
CA THR A 103 -0.08 -14.56 -7.02
C THR A 103 -0.54 -13.72 -8.21
N THR A 104 0.32 -13.64 -9.22
CA THR A 104 0.02 -12.95 -10.47
C THR A 104 0.34 -13.89 -11.62
N SER A 105 0.19 -13.41 -12.85
CA SER A 105 0.57 -14.18 -14.02
C SER A 105 2.08 -14.45 -14.08
N THR A 106 2.87 -13.61 -13.38
CA THR A 106 4.32 -13.84 -13.27
C THR A 106 4.59 -14.65 -12.01
N PRO A 107 5.14 -15.87 -12.11
CA PRO A 107 5.39 -16.69 -10.93
C PRO A 107 6.26 -15.99 -9.90
N ASN A 108 5.91 -16.13 -8.63
CA ASN A 108 6.64 -15.57 -7.49
C ASN A 108 6.80 -14.06 -7.54
N SER A 109 5.90 -13.38 -8.25
CA SER A 109 5.92 -11.93 -8.34
C SER A 109 4.60 -11.36 -7.85
N PRO A 110 4.43 -11.25 -6.52
CA PRO A 110 3.25 -10.58 -5.99
C PRO A 110 3.22 -9.13 -6.42
N ALA A 111 2.05 -8.52 -6.38
CA ALA A 111 1.89 -7.14 -6.83
C ALA A 111 0.96 -6.36 -5.93
N VAL A 112 1.21 -5.06 -5.85
CA VAL A 112 0.31 -4.10 -5.24
C VAL A 112 -0.08 -3.10 -6.31
N SER A 113 -1.38 -2.97 -6.55
CA SER A 113 -1.92 -2.00 -7.51
C SER A 113 -2.55 -0.86 -6.75
N ILE A 114 -2.22 0.36 -7.12
CA ILE A 114 -2.77 1.57 -6.50
C ILE A 114 -3.55 2.33 -7.56
N ASN A 115 -4.83 2.55 -7.30
CA ASN A 115 -5.71 3.30 -8.20
C ASN A 115 -6.19 4.55 -7.47
N ILE A 116 -5.55 5.68 -7.76
CA ILE A 116 -5.80 6.94 -7.08
C ILE A 116 -7.05 7.60 -7.66
N LYS A 117 -7.92 8.08 -6.77
CA LYS A 117 -9.13 8.82 -7.16
C LYS A 117 -9.08 10.29 -6.74
N SER A 118 -8.19 10.66 -5.83
CA SER A 118 -8.04 12.03 -5.39
C SER A 118 -7.20 12.84 -6.39
N ASN A 119 -7.58 14.09 -6.62
CA ASN A 119 -6.78 15.00 -7.43
C ASN A 119 -5.59 15.58 -6.67
N ASN A 120 -5.54 15.36 -5.36
CA ASN A 120 -4.54 15.99 -4.50
C ASN A 120 -3.49 15.02 -3.99
N SER A 121 -3.51 13.77 -4.43
CA SER A 121 -2.56 12.78 -3.96
C SER A 121 -1.18 13.03 -4.55
N LYS A 122 -0.16 12.83 -3.72
CA LYS A 122 1.23 12.83 -4.18
C LYS A 122 1.59 11.51 -4.86
N ILE A 123 0.75 10.50 -4.68
CA ILE A 123 0.96 9.16 -5.23
C ILE A 123 0.23 9.07 -6.55
N LYS A 124 0.88 8.52 -7.57
CA LYS A 124 0.22 8.24 -8.85
C LYS A 124 -0.33 6.83 -8.88
N SER A 125 -1.37 6.63 -9.67
CA SER A 125 -1.87 5.29 -9.94
C SER A 125 -0.76 4.47 -10.57
N GLN A 126 -0.53 3.26 -10.03
CA GLN A 126 0.59 2.44 -10.47
C GLN A 126 0.39 1.00 -10.03
N LYS A 127 1.05 0.10 -10.71
CA LYS A 127 1.13 -1.30 -10.32
C LYS A 127 2.59 -1.62 -9.99
N ILE A 128 2.82 -2.18 -8.81
CA ILE A 128 4.16 -2.49 -8.33
C ILE A 128 4.31 -4.00 -8.27
N HIS A 129 5.28 -4.55 -9.01
CA HIS A 129 5.67 -5.95 -8.89
C HIS A 129 6.83 -6.05 -7.91
N PHE A 130 6.74 -7.03 -7.03
CA PHE A 130 7.80 -7.34 -6.07
C PHE A 130 8.50 -8.58 -6.59
N ILE A 131 9.77 -8.43 -6.97
CA ILE A 131 10.53 -9.50 -7.61
C ILE A 131 11.73 -9.89 -6.79
N LYS A 132 12.24 -11.11 -7.04
CA LYS A 132 13.36 -11.64 -6.31
C LYS A 132 14.63 -10.86 -6.63
N LYS A 133 15.32 -10.44 -5.59
CA LYS A 133 16.59 -9.72 -5.71
C LYS A 133 17.71 -10.71 -5.97
N GLY A 134 18.62 -10.34 -6.89
CA GLY A 134 19.83 -11.10 -7.15
C GLY A 134 19.65 -12.35 -8.01
N THR A 135 18.53 -12.49 -8.64
CA THR A 135 18.37 -13.59 -9.59
C THR A 135 19.06 -13.24 -10.89
N HIS A 136 19.77 -13.72 -11.30
CA HIS A 136 20.46 -13.58 -12.39
C HIS A 136 21.55 -13.21 -12.53
N ASN A 137 21.77 -13.07 -12.07
CA ASN A 137 22.68 -12.77 -12.04
C ASN A 137 23.16 -12.67 -12.92
N ASP A 138 22.94 -12.50 -13.05
CA ASP A 138 23.14 -12.60 -13.50
C ASP A 138 23.37 -12.44 -13.97
#